data_26f1cd8e91f846ed1ef96fb585639382
#
_entry.id   26f1cd8e91f846ed1ef96fb585639382
#
_cell.length_a   1.000
_cell.length_b   1.000
_cell.length_c   1.000
_cell.angle_alpha   90.00
_cell.angle_beta   90.00
_cell.angle_gamma   90.00
#
_symmetry.space_group_name_H-M   'P 1'
#
loop_
_entity.id
_entity.type
_entity.pdbx_description
1 polymer ?
#
loop_
_entity_poly.entity_id
_entity_poly.type
_entity_poly.pdbx_seq_one_letter_code
_entity_poly.pdbx_strand_id
1 'polypeptide(L)'
;MKFLQSLNGRPLRVWGLAALVAWLIFQVTRLALLGHSVMLSEQAPAGLLGGVAMGMLRDLPVVLMLAWPWAMFELIFKRKWADRLRWPLWTIYVFTLIFVGVSEGVFWDEFSVRFNFIAVDYLVFTTEVIGNIRESYPVGKIVAALAAFTLLIVWALRRPLRNAVAAESGRASQLVWALSLMLAVCFIGYKLPLPEFFTNSFANELADNGWRSFIAAARQNKLDYRQFYATRPDAEVMADLQRFSGHGQVSASNTGLLKASHAPSKQPNVVVIMMESMSAEYMETFGNKQGITPNLDRLAKEGLLFTRLYATGTRTVRGLEALSAALPPQPGAAVVRWPNITNLNTLGSTLAARGWEPNFIYGGYGMFDNMNSYFESQAYKVTDRKLFQEGLVQFENVWGVADEHLFDQVLINMDKDVAAGKHVFAHIMTTSNHRPFTYPDGRIDIPSPAKREGGVKYADYAIGRFFEMAKQKPWFDNTIFLIVADHCASSSGKTKIPVFRYHIPAIIYAPKLVVPKQVDTLASQIDLVPTLLAMLGLEGDDHFVGRDILKMPPEEGRALLSTYQNVGYLKGDLMTVLQPKRKIETFRISADGKEAQLVPNEQKMTDEAIAYFQGAALLMEKHGESGRGSGR
;
A
#
# COMPACT_ATOMS: atom_id res chain seq x y z
N MET A 1 -18.36 -53.16 10.61
CA MET A 1 -19.25 -52.35 11.47
C MET A 1 -18.66 -51.97 12.81
N LYS A 2 -18.13 -52.87 13.64
CA LYS A 2 -17.49 -52.54 14.96
C LYS A 2 -16.28 -51.57 14.84
N PHE A 3 -15.47 -51.64 13.76
CA PHE A 3 -14.36 -50.70 13.53
C PHE A 3 -14.86 -49.26 13.24
N LEU A 4 -15.86 -49.09 12.39
CA LEU A 4 -16.48 -47.78 12.12
C LEU A 4 -17.22 -47.19 13.34
N GLN A 5 -17.79 -48.03 14.22
CA GLN A 5 -18.38 -47.61 15.48
C GLN A 5 -17.30 -47.16 16.50
N SER A 6 -16.10 -47.75 16.47
CA SER A 6 -14.99 -47.35 17.33
C SER A 6 -14.33 -46.01 16.92
N LEU A 7 -14.54 -45.59 15.67
CA LEU A 7 -14.10 -44.26 15.16
C LEU A 7 -15.01 -43.10 15.60
N ASN A 8 -16.13 -43.37 16.26
CA ASN A 8 -17.22 -42.44 16.49
C ASN A 8 -17.28 -41.92 17.93
N GLY A 9 -16.12 -41.77 18.57
CA GLY A 9 -16.01 -41.34 19.97
C GLY A 9 -16.19 -39.82 20.15
N ARG A 10 -16.47 -39.41 21.39
CA ARG A 10 -16.75 -38.01 21.80
C ARG A 10 -15.72 -36.99 21.27
N PRO A 11 -14.40 -37.16 21.42
CA PRO A 11 -13.46 -36.16 20.94
C PRO A 11 -13.52 -35.92 19.44
N LEU A 12 -13.71 -36.99 18.65
CA LEU A 12 -13.80 -36.89 17.19
C LEU A 12 -15.10 -36.25 16.72
N ARG A 13 -16.23 -36.54 17.40
CA ARG A 13 -17.51 -35.91 17.08
C ARG A 13 -17.51 -34.41 17.36
N VAL A 14 -16.91 -34.01 18.51
CA VAL A 14 -16.81 -32.59 18.86
C VAL A 14 -15.83 -31.90 17.92
N TRP A 15 -14.68 -32.50 17.59
CA TRP A 15 -13.74 -32.00 16.61
C TRP A 15 -14.39 -31.83 15.21
N GLY A 16 -15.06 -32.87 14.73
CA GLY A 16 -15.75 -32.84 13.43
C GLY A 16 -16.83 -31.77 13.37
N LEU A 17 -17.59 -31.58 14.46
CA LEU A 17 -18.58 -30.51 14.55
C LEU A 17 -17.90 -29.13 14.53
N ALA A 18 -16.80 -28.94 15.25
CA ALA A 18 -16.06 -27.68 15.25
C ALA A 18 -15.46 -27.38 13.86
N ALA A 19 -14.88 -28.40 13.21
CA ALA A 19 -14.37 -28.26 11.85
C ALA A 19 -15.46 -27.91 10.84
N LEU A 20 -16.63 -28.55 10.93
CA LEU A 20 -17.78 -28.26 10.07
C LEU A 20 -18.26 -26.82 10.25
N VAL A 21 -18.38 -26.36 11.50
CA VAL A 21 -18.80 -24.98 11.79
C VAL A 21 -17.81 -23.98 11.22
N ALA A 22 -16.49 -24.19 11.42
CA ALA A 22 -15.46 -23.34 10.85
C ALA A 22 -15.52 -23.34 9.32
N TRP A 23 -15.66 -24.53 8.71
CA TRP A 23 -15.74 -24.63 7.25
C TRP A 23 -16.95 -23.89 6.68
N LEU A 24 -18.13 -24.02 7.29
CA LEU A 24 -19.33 -23.30 6.86
C LEU A 24 -19.15 -21.79 6.96
N ILE A 25 -18.57 -21.28 8.05
CA ILE A 25 -18.28 -19.84 8.21
C ILE A 25 -17.31 -19.38 7.11
N PHE A 26 -16.26 -20.15 6.80
CA PHE A 26 -15.32 -19.82 5.72
C PHE A 26 -16.00 -19.79 4.35
N GLN A 27 -16.96 -20.71 4.07
CA GLN A 27 -17.69 -20.67 2.81
C GLN A 27 -18.61 -19.45 2.72
N VAL A 28 -19.29 -19.08 3.80
CA VAL A 28 -20.10 -17.85 3.83
C VAL A 28 -19.23 -16.61 3.57
N THR A 29 -18.09 -16.51 4.24
CA THR A 29 -17.11 -15.44 3.99
C THR A 29 -16.68 -15.42 2.53
N ARG A 30 -16.28 -16.56 1.96
CA ARG A 30 -15.83 -16.68 0.56
C ARG A 30 -16.90 -16.27 -0.45
N LEU A 31 -18.16 -16.66 -0.20
CA LEU A 31 -19.29 -16.27 -1.06
C LEU A 31 -19.57 -14.78 -0.96
N ALA A 32 -19.44 -14.17 0.22
CA ALA A 32 -19.54 -12.72 0.38
C ALA A 32 -18.45 -11.98 -0.40
N LEU A 33 -17.18 -12.46 -0.34
CA LEU A 33 -16.07 -11.90 -1.11
C LEU A 33 -16.26 -12.09 -2.62
N LEU A 34 -16.80 -13.23 -3.06
CA LEU A 34 -17.18 -13.46 -4.46
C LEU A 34 -18.22 -12.43 -4.92
N GLY A 35 -19.29 -12.24 -4.13
CA GLY A 35 -20.34 -11.26 -4.44
C GLY A 35 -19.78 -9.86 -4.58
N HIS A 36 -18.91 -9.45 -3.66
CA HIS A 36 -18.23 -8.17 -3.71
C HIS A 36 -17.36 -8.02 -4.97
N SER A 37 -16.58 -9.06 -5.33
CA SER A 37 -15.72 -9.04 -6.52
C SER A 37 -16.53 -8.92 -7.82
N VAL A 38 -17.68 -9.57 -7.91
CA VAL A 38 -18.58 -9.48 -9.06
C VAL A 38 -19.18 -8.09 -9.18
N MET A 39 -19.59 -7.49 -8.05
CA MET A 39 -20.27 -6.18 -8.04
C MET A 39 -19.34 -5.01 -8.33
N LEU A 40 -18.11 -5.04 -7.80
CA LEU A 40 -17.17 -3.91 -7.86
C LEU A 40 -16.11 -4.05 -8.96
N SER A 41 -15.74 -5.26 -9.36
CA SER A 41 -14.67 -5.48 -10.33
C SER A 41 -15.17 -5.85 -11.73
N GLU A 42 -16.49 -5.83 -11.96
CA GLU A 42 -17.14 -6.21 -13.23
C GLU A 42 -16.68 -7.60 -13.75
N GLN A 43 -16.28 -8.49 -12.83
CA GLN A 43 -15.80 -9.81 -13.19
C GLN A 43 -16.95 -10.73 -13.53
N ALA A 44 -16.82 -11.47 -14.64
CA ALA A 44 -17.77 -12.55 -14.94
C ALA A 44 -17.69 -13.63 -13.83
N PRO A 45 -18.81 -13.99 -13.17
CA PRO A 45 -18.81 -14.98 -12.08
C PRO A 45 -18.14 -16.30 -12.48
N ALA A 46 -18.33 -16.74 -13.73
CA ALA A 46 -17.74 -17.98 -14.26
C ALA A 46 -16.21 -18.03 -14.14
N GLY A 47 -15.51 -16.89 -14.33
CA GLY A 47 -14.07 -16.81 -14.21
C GLY A 47 -13.54 -16.95 -12.77
N LEU A 48 -14.41 -16.79 -11.76
CA LEU A 48 -14.07 -16.83 -10.34
C LEU A 48 -14.47 -18.16 -9.66
N LEU A 49 -15.39 -18.95 -10.26
CA LEU A 49 -15.89 -20.20 -9.66
C LEU A 49 -14.80 -21.24 -9.41
N GLY A 50 -13.80 -21.32 -10.28
CA GLY A 50 -12.64 -22.19 -10.07
C GLY A 50 -11.87 -21.84 -8.80
N GLY A 51 -11.68 -20.54 -8.52
CA GLY A 51 -11.08 -20.04 -7.28
C GLY A 51 -11.89 -20.42 -6.04
N VAL A 52 -13.22 -20.28 -6.11
CA VAL A 52 -14.12 -20.69 -5.02
C VAL A 52 -13.99 -22.18 -4.74
N ALA A 53 -14.09 -23.03 -5.76
CA ALA A 53 -14.00 -24.48 -5.63
C ALA A 53 -12.64 -24.91 -5.04
N MET A 54 -11.54 -24.36 -5.54
CA MET A 54 -10.20 -24.61 -5.01
C MET A 54 -10.08 -24.16 -3.56
N GLY A 55 -10.65 -23.01 -3.20
CA GLY A 55 -10.63 -22.49 -1.85
C GLY A 55 -11.39 -23.36 -0.85
N MET A 56 -12.52 -23.98 -1.25
CA MET A 56 -13.23 -24.95 -0.41
C MET A 56 -12.34 -26.13 0.00
N LEU A 57 -11.49 -26.59 -0.92
CA LEU A 57 -10.54 -27.67 -0.65
C LEU A 57 -9.37 -27.19 0.23
N ARG A 58 -8.85 -25.99 -0.07
CA ARG A 58 -7.71 -25.40 0.69
C ARG A 58 -8.08 -25.01 2.12
N ASP A 59 -9.36 -24.81 2.42
CA ASP A 59 -9.84 -24.57 3.77
C ASP A 59 -9.73 -25.81 4.67
N LEU A 60 -9.77 -27.02 4.13
CA LEU A 60 -9.82 -28.26 4.93
C LEU A 60 -8.66 -28.38 5.94
N PRO A 61 -7.39 -28.20 5.57
CA PRO A 61 -6.30 -28.23 6.55
C PRO A 61 -6.45 -27.18 7.65
N VAL A 62 -6.90 -25.98 7.29
CA VAL A 62 -7.06 -24.86 8.22
C VAL A 62 -8.16 -25.14 9.24
N VAL A 63 -9.33 -25.58 8.80
CA VAL A 63 -10.45 -25.87 9.72
C VAL A 63 -10.14 -27.06 10.63
N LEU A 64 -9.44 -28.08 10.13
CA LEU A 64 -9.00 -29.21 10.95
C LEU A 64 -8.04 -28.75 12.06
N MET A 65 -7.11 -27.85 11.73
CA MET A 65 -6.18 -27.27 12.70
C MET A 65 -6.90 -26.38 13.73
N LEU A 66 -7.81 -25.50 13.29
CA LEU A 66 -8.57 -24.61 14.18
C LEU A 66 -9.52 -25.39 15.10
N ALA A 67 -10.03 -26.52 14.65
CA ALA A 67 -10.88 -27.39 15.44
C ALA A 67 -10.12 -28.35 16.38
N TRP A 68 -8.82 -28.58 16.14
CA TRP A 68 -8.02 -29.53 16.92
C TRP A 68 -8.01 -29.27 18.44
N PRO A 69 -7.95 -28.03 18.95
CA PRO A 69 -8.05 -27.77 20.39
C PRO A 69 -9.30 -28.37 21.04
N TRP A 70 -10.38 -28.51 20.28
CA TRP A 70 -11.62 -29.14 20.79
C TRP A 70 -11.47 -30.64 21.03
N ALA A 71 -10.73 -31.35 20.17
CA ALA A 71 -10.42 -32.75 20.41
C ALA A 71 -9.56 -32.91 21.70
N MET A 72 -8.53 -32.05 21.84
CA MET A 72 -7.67 -32.05 23.02
C MET A 72 -8.42 -31.66 24.30
N PHE A 73 -9.30 -30.66 24.21
CA PHE A 73 -10.16 -30.28 25.32
C PHE A 73 -10.99 -31.46 25.86
N GLU A 74 -11.63 -32.22 24.98
CA GLU A 74 -12.46 -33.40 25.35
C GLU A 74 -11.64 -34.59 25.83
N LEU A 75 -10.35 -34.67 25.50
CA LEU A 75 -9.43 -35.70 26.01
C LEU A 75 -8.83 -35.37 27.38
N ILE A 76 -8.42 -34.12 27.56
CA ILE A 76 -7.62 -33.70 28.72
C ILE A 76 -8.52 -33.36 29.92
N PHE A 77 -9.64 -32.67 29.68
CA PHE A 77 -10.48 -32.19 30.77
C PHE A 77 -11.44 -33.26 31.29
N LYS A 78 -11.48 -33.44 32.62
CA LYS A 78 -12.49 -34.27 33.28
C LYS A 78 -13.89 -33.75 32.93
N ARG A 79 -14.84 -34.66 32.73
CA ARG A 79 -16.21 -34.35 32.27
C ARG A 79 -16.87 -33.19 33.02
N LYS A 80 -16.71 -33.15 34.36
CA LYS A 80 -17.29 -32.09 35.22
C LYS A 80 -16.77 -30.68 34.87
N TRP A 81 -15.50 -30.55 34.56
CA TRP A 81 -14.91 -29.27 34.13
C TRP A 81 -15.22 -28.95 32.67
N ALA A 82 -15.18 -29.96 31.80
CA ALA A 82 -15.54 -29.82 30.40
C ALA A 82 -16.98 -29.32 30.23
N ASP A 83 -17.94 -29.85 31.01
CA ASP A 83 -19.35 -29.44 30.95
C ASP A 83 -19.56 -27.97 31.37
N ARG A 84 -18.73 -27.44 32.28
CA ARG A 84 -18.80 -26.02 32.72
C ARG A 84 -18.21 -25.06 31.68
N LEU A 85 -17.08 -25.44 31.09
CA LEU A 85 -16.31 -24.55 30.19
C LEU A 85 -16.72 -24.64 28.74
N ARG A 86 -17.37 -25.70 28.34
CA ARG A 86 -17.69 -25.99 26.92
C ARG A 86 -18.50 -24.87 26.26
N TRP A 87 -19.58 -24.43 26.89
CA TRP A 87 -20.43 -23.40 26.29
C TRP A 87 -19.75 -22.04 26.15
N PRO A 88 -19.11 -21.49 27.19
CA PRO A 88 -18.32 -20.27 27.04
C PRO A 88 -17.26 -20.38 25.95
N LEU A 89 -16.51 -21.48 25.90
CA LEU A 89 -15.45 -21.68 24.92
C LEU A 89 -16.01 -21.82 23.48
N TRP A 90 -17.15 -22.53 23.31
CA TRP A 90 -17.83 -22.58 22.01
C TRP A 90 -18.34 -21.21 21.58
N THR A 91 -18.85 -20.41 22.48
CA THR A 91 -19.25 -19.03 22.18
C THR A 91 -18.07 -18.20 21.72
N ILE A 92 -16.95 -18.27 22.42
CA ILE A 92 -15.70 -17.57 22.04
C ILE A 92 -15.21 -18.07 20.67
N TYR A 93 -15.19 -19.38 20.45
CA TYR A 93 -14.75 -19.98 19.20
C TYR A 93 -15.57 -19.50 18.00
N VAL A 94 -16.90 -19.62 18.09
CA VAL A 94 -17.80 -19.19 17.01
C VAL A 94 -17.71 -17.68 16.80
N PHE A 95 -17.67 -16.89 17.89
CA PHE A 95 -17.50 -15.44 17.81
C PHE A 95 -16.21 -15.06 17.07
N THR A 96 -15.09 -15.69 17.44
CA THR A 96 -13.79 -15.41 16.80
C THR A 96 -13.82 -15.73 15.31
N LEU A 97 -14.41 -16.85 14.90
CA LEU A 97 -14.51 -17.22 13.48
C LEU A 97 -15.34 -16.20 12.68
N ILE A 98 -16.50 -15.79 13.23
CA ILE A 98 -17.38 -14.82 12.57
C ILE A 98 -16.70 -13.43 12.56
N PHE A 99 -16.11 -13.02 13.67
CA PHE A 99 -15.41 -11.74 13.79
C PHE A 99 -14.30 -11.63 12.75
N VAL A 100 -13.45 -12.66 12.63
CA VAL A 100 -12.38 -12.67 11.62
C VAL A 100 -12.96 -12.68 10.21
N GLY A 101 -14.02 -13.42 9.93
CA GLY A 101 -14.69 -13.42 8.62
C GLY A 101 -15.25 -12.05 8.24
N VAL A 102 -15.89 -11.34 9.18
CA VAL A 102 -16.36 -9.97 8.94
C VAL A 102 -15.22 -8.99 8.80
N SER A 103 -14.16 -9.12 9.62
CA SER A 103 -12.95 -8.30 9.49
C SER A 103 -12.28 -8.50 8.14
N GLU A 104 -12.26 -9.73 7.62
CA GLU A 104 -11.75 -10.02 6.28
C GLU A 104 -12.61 -9.37 5.19
N GLY A 105 -13.94 -9.34 5.35
CA GLY A 105 -14.85 -8.65 4.44
C GLY A 105 -14.59 -7.14 4.41
N VAL A 106 -14.40 -6.50 5.57
CA VAL A 106 -14.05 -5.07 5.68
C VAL A 106 -12.67 -4.80 5.04
N PHE A 107 -11.69 -5.68 5.28
CA PHE A 107 -10.37 -5.57 4.67
C PHE A 107 -10.43 -5.72 3.14
N TRP A 108 -11.27 -6.62 2.65
CA TRP A 108 -11.50 -6.81 1.21
C TRP A 108 -12.17 -5.58 0.57
N ASP A 109 -13.10 -4.93 1.25
CA ASP A 109 -13.75 -3.70 0.79
C ASP A 109 -12.72 -2.57 0.55
N GLU A 110 -11.67 -2.52 1.36
CA GLU A 110 -10.60 -1.51 1.23
C GLU A 110 -9.53 -1.92 0.21
N PHE A 111 -9.07 -3.18 0.25
CA PHE A 111 -7.88 -3.61 -0.48
C PHE A 111 -8.15 -4.61 -1.60
N SER A 112 -9.35 -5.18 -1.67
CA SER A 112 -9.77 -6.23 -2.63
C SER A 112 -8.83 -7.44 -2.70
N VAL A 113 -8.18 -7.75 -1.59
CA VAL A 113 -7.32 -8.91 -1.36
C VAL A 113 -7.62 -9.53 0.00
N ARG A 114 -7.23 -10.80 0.18
CA ARG A 114 -7.26 -11.42 1.50
C ARG A 114 -6.26 -10.77 2.46
N PHE A 115 -6.36 -11.08 3.75
CA PHE A 115 -5.38 -10.62 4.73
C PHE A 115 -3.96 -10.88 4.26
N ASN A 116 -3.16 -9.83 4.27
CA ASN A 116 -1.77 -9.84 3.86
C ASN A 116 -0.92 -9.06 4.88
N PHE A 117 0.27 -8.63 4.50
CA PHE A 117 1.16 -7.85 5.36
C PHE A 117 0.55 -6.51 5.82
N ILE A 118 -0.40 -5.92 5.06
CA ILE A 118 -1.10 -4.70 5.49
C ILE A 118 -1.91 -4.97 6.77
N ALA A 119 -2.56 -6.13 6.85
CA ALA A 119 -3.28 -6.53 8.06
C ALA A 119 -2.33 -6.73 9.25
N VAL A 120 -1.10 -7.19 9.01
CA VAL A 120 -0.05 -7.30 10.04
C VAL A 120 0.43 -5.91 10.46
N ASP A 121 0.66 -5.01 9.52
CA ASP A 121 1.04 -3.61 9.79
C ASP A 121 -0.01 -2.88 10.62
N TYR A 122 -1.29 -3.15 10.36
CA TYR A 122 -2.41 -2.58 11.12
C TYR A 122 -2.43 -3.00 12.60
N LEU A 123 -1.80 -4.12 12.95
CA LEU A 123 -1.60 -4.49 14.36
C LEU A 123 -0.48 -3.70 15.03
N VAL A 124 0.43 -3.12 14.27
CA VAL A 124 1.51 -2.27 14.81
C VAL A 124 0.98 -0.86 15.09
N PHE A 125 0.18 -0.30 14.18
CA PHE A 125 -0.42 1.04 14.30
C PHE A 125 -1.88 0.98 14.77
N THR A 126 -2.08 0.30 15.90
CA THR A 126 -3.42 0.00 16.41
C THR A 126 -4.27 1.22 16.72
N THR A 127 -3.67 2.33 17.15
CA THR A 127 -4.40 3.55 17.55
C THR A 127 -5.09 4.18 16.33
N GLU A 128 -4.36 4.40 15.26
CA GLU A 128 -4.85 5.01 14.02
C GLU A 128 -5.86 4.09 13.33
N VAL A 129 -5.57 2.79 13.29
CA VAL A 129 -6.46 1.81 12.67
C VAL A 129 -7.77 1.65 13.44
N ILE A 130 -7.73 1.56 14.77
CA ILE A 130 -8.94 1.48 15.60
C ILE A 130 -9.74 2.78 15.48
N GLY A 131 -9.07 3.94 15.45
CA GLY A 131 -9.68 5.23 15.21
C GLY A 131 -10.42 5.25 13.86
N ASN A 132 -9.75 4.89 12.77
CA ASN A 132 -10.35 4.81 11.43
C ASN A 132 -11.56 3.87 11.38
N ILE A 133 -11.46 2.69 11.98
CA ILE A 133 -12.59 1.74 12.04
C ILE A 133 -13.78 2.36 12.80
N ARG A 134 -13.54 3.08 13.91
CA ARG A 134 -14.60 3.71 14.69
C ARG A 134 -15.26 4.89 13.97
N GLU A 135 -14.49 5.67 13.22
CA GLU A 135 -15.00 6.80 12.43
C GLU A 135 -15.71 6.34 11.16
N SER A 136 -15.24 5.24 10.53
CA SER A 136 -15.79 4.74 9.26
C SER A 136 -17.00 3.81 9.43
N TYR A 137 -17.11 3.12 10.56
CA TYR A 137 -18.11 2.07 10.76
C TYR A 137 -18.84 2.19 12.12
N PRO A 138 -20.14 1.84 12.20
CA PRO A 138 -20.89 1.81 13.47
C PRO A 138 -20.49 0.58 14.30
N VAL A 139 -19.26 0.55 14.82
CA VAL A 139 -18.60 -0.61 15.46
C VAL A 139 -19.47 -1.23 16.56
N GLY A 140 -20.10 -0.41 17.42
CA GLY A 140 -20.98 -0.91 18.50
C GLY A 140 -22.14 -1.74 17.97
N LYS A 141 -22.79 -1.28 16.87
CA LYS A 141 -23.90 -2.01 16.23
C LYS A 141 -23.40 -3.31 15.58
N ILE A 142 -22.23 -3.27 14.93
CA ILE A 142 -21.62 -4.44 14.28
C ILE A 142 -21.27 -5.48 15.35
N VAL A 143 -20.59 -5.12 16.44
CA VAL A 143 -20.23 -6.05 17.52
C VAL A 143 -21.48 -6.63 18.19
N ALA A 144 -22.50 -5.83 18.43
CA ALA A 144 -23.78 -6.31 19.00
C ALA A 144 -24.47 -7.32 18.07
N ALA A 145 -24.50 -7.05 16.75
CA ALA A 145 -25.05 -7.96 15.75
C ALA A 145 -24.23 -9.27 15.68
N LEU A 146 -22.90 -9.19 15.70
CA LEU A 146 -22.02 -10.37 15.74
C LEU A 146 -22.27 -11.22 17.01
N ALA A 147 -22.39 -10.58 18.17
CA ALA A 147 -22.69 -11.28 19.42
C ALA A 147 -24.06 -11.98 19.37
N ALA A 148 -25.10 -11.28 18.90
CA ALA A 148 -26.44 -11.86 18.74
C ALA A 148 -26.43 -13.04 17.76
N PHE A 149 -25.77 -12.91 16.61
CA PHE A 149 -25.66 -13.97 15.61
C PHE A 149 -24.84 -15.16 16.14
N THR A 150 -23.77 -14.91 16.88
CA THR A 150 -23.00 -15.93 17.57
C THR A 150 -23.86 -16.73 18.55
N LEU A 151 -24.63 -16.05 19.39
CA LEU A 151 -25.54 -16.71 20.34
C LEU A 151 -26.61 -17.55 19.64
N LEU A 152 -27.13 -17.07 18.51
CA LEU A 152 -28.08 -17.82 17.68
C LEU A 152 -27.45 -19.11 17.12
N ILE A 153 -26.24 -19.03 16.59
CA ILE A 153 -25.52 -20.21 16.09
C ILE A 153 -25.23 -21.20 17.23
N VAL A 154 -24.73 -20.72 18.36
CA VAL A 154 -24.45 -21.57 19.52
C VAL A 154 -25.74 -22.22 20.05
N TRP A 155 -26.84 -21.48 20.04
CA TRP A 155 -28.15 -22.03 20.38
C TRP A 155 -28.60 -23.12 19.38
N ALA A 156 -28.43 -22.92 18.07
CA ALA A 156 -28.74 -23.93 17.05
C ALA A 156 -27.85 -25.17 17.20
N LEU A 157 -26.58 -24.99 17.59
CA LEU A 157 -25.63 -26.08 17.81
C LEU A 157 -25.85 -26.86 19.12
N ARG A 158 -26.74 -26.43 20.00
CA ARG A 158 -26.97 -27.09 21.31
C ARG A 158 -27.31 -28.57 21.21
N ARG A 159 -28.17 -28.97 20.24
CA ARG A 159 -28.53 -30.38 20.05
C ARG A 159 -27.39 -31.18 19.41
N PRO A 160 -26.80 -30.76 18.27
CA PRO A 160 -25.63 -31.43 17.69
C PRO A 160 -24.46 -31.59 18.69
N LEU A 161 -24.15 -30.56 19.46
CA LEU A 161 -23.06 -30.60 20.44
C LEU A 161 -23.36 -31.55 21.62
N ARG A 162 -24.59 -31.54 22.15
CA ARG A 162 -25.03 -32.51 23.18
C ARG A 162 -24.91 -33.94 22.68
N ASN A 163 -25.34 -34.22 21.45
CA ASN A 163 -25.23 -35.54 20.83
C ASN A 163 -23.76 -35.97 20.61
N ALA A 164 -22.90 -35.04 20.21
CA ALA A 164 -21.48 -35.31 20.06
C ALA A 164 -20.81 -35.67 21.39
N VAL A 165 -21.17 -34.94 22.46
CA VAL A 165 -20.63 -35.13 23.82
C VAL A 165 -21.16 -36.38 24.51
N ALA A 166 -22.35 -36.82 24.18
CA ALA A 166 -22.97 -38.03 24.75
C ALA A 166 -22.26 -39.33 24.32
N ALA A 167 -21.42 -39.29 23.30
CA ALA A 167 -20.70 -40.48 22.83
C ALA A 167 -19.57 -40.87 23.84
N GLU A 168 -19.33 -42.17 23.92
CA GLU A 168 -18.24 -42.71 24.73
C GLU A 168 -16.84 -42.41 24.15
N SER A 169 -15.82 -42.30 25.00
CA SER A 169 -14.46 -41.90 24.57
C SER A 169 -13.62 -43.02 23.98
N GLY A 170 -13.95 -44.28 24.15
CA GLY A 170 -13.39 -45.50 23.61
C GLY A 170 -11.98 -45.39 22.95
N ARG A 171 -11.76 -46.18 21.88
CA ARG A 171 -10.52 -46.12 21.07
C ARG A 171 -10.34 -44.80 20.27
N ALA A 172 -11.29 -43.88 20.34
CA ALA A 172 -11.21 -42.58 19.69
C ALA A 172 -10.00 -41.74 20.13
N SER A 173 -9.49 -41.93 21.35
CA SER A 173 -8.29 -41.25 21.82
C SER A 173 -7.05 -41.63 21.01
N GLN A 174 -6.86 -42.89 20.64
CA GLN A 174 -5.72 -43.34 19.82
C GLN A 174 -5.79 -42.77 18.40
N LEU A 175 -7.01 -42.68 17.85
CA LEU A 175 -7.21 -42.12 16.52
C LEU A 175 -6.99 -40.58 16.52
N VAL A 176 -7.38 -39.89 17.60
CA VAL A 176 -7.09 -38.45 17.72
C VAL A 176 -5.59 -38.17 17.78
N TRP A 177 -4.79 -39.01 18.47
CA TRP A 177 -3.35 -38.92 18.45
C TRP A 177 -2.74 -39.17 17.07
N ALA A 178 -3.25 -40.18 16.34
CA ALA A 178 -2.79 -40.48 14.96
C ALA A 178 -3.14 -39.31 14.02
N LEU A 179 -4.35 -38.75 14.13
CA LEU A 179 -4.77 -37.57 13.37
C LEU A 179 -3.99 -36.31 13.78
N SER A 180 -3.61 -36.17 15.06
CA SER A 180 -2.75 -35.07 15.51
C SER A 180 -1.36 -35.14 14.86
N LEU A 181 -0.79 -36.33 14.72
CA LEU A 181 0.48 -36.53 14.00
C LEU A 181 0.32 -36.19 12.50
N MET A 182 -0.78 -36.62 11.89
CA MET A 182 -1.09 -36.27 10.50
C MET A 182 -1.27 -34.76 10.33
N LEU A 183 -1.93 -34.06 11.27
CA LEU A 183 -2.06 -32.62 11.26
C LEU A 183 -0.71 -31.91 11.45
N ALA A 184 0.20 -32.46 12.25
CA ALA A 184 1.55 -31.93 12.35
C ALA A 184 2.29 -32.03 11.00
N VAL A 185 2.12 -33.12 10.27
CA VAL A 185 2.65 -33.30 8.90
C VAL A 185 1.98 -32.33 7.93
N CYS A 186 0.66 -32.16 8.01
CA CYS A 186 -0.08 -31.14 7.22
C CYS A 186 0.39 -29.72 7.54
N PHE A 187 0.71 -29.43 8.81
CA PHE A 187 1.25 -28.14 9.23
C PHE A 187 2.64 -27.88 8.65
N ILE A 188 3.48 -28.90 8.53
CA ILE A 188 4.77 -28.80 7.84
C ILE A 188 4.54 -28.52 6.34
N GLY A 189 3.60 -29.21 5.71
CA GLY A 189 3.18 -28.95 4.32
C GLY A 189 2.51 -27.59 4.11
N TYR A 190 1.87 -27.06 5.13
CA TYR A 190 1.25 -25.72 5.13
C TYR A 190 2.28 -24.58 5.00
N LYS A 191 3.54 -24.80 5.36
CA LYS A 191 4.64 -23.86 5.10
C LYS A 191 5.00 -23.76 3.62
N LEU A 192 4.57 -24.71 2.79
CA LEU A 192 4.82 -24.68 1.36
C LEU A 192 3.87 -23.61 0.74
N PRO A 193 4.41 -22.67 -0.04
CA PRO A 193 3.58 -21.73 -0.76
C PRO A 193 2.71 -22.48 -1.76
N LEU A 194 1.42 -22.19 -1.74
CA LEU A 194 0.47 -22.78 -2.67
C LEU A 194 0.71 -22.24 -4.08
N PRO A 195 0.65 -23.09 -5.10
CA PRO A 195 0.74 -22.64 -6.48
C PRO A 195 -0.48 -21.77 -6.83
N GLU A 196 -0.24 -20.72 -7.61
CA GLU A 196 -1.30 -19.98 -8.28
C GLU A 196 -1.75 -20.77 -9.51
N PHE A 197 -3.05 -21.03 -9.60
CA PHE A 197 -3.62 -21.81 -10.70
C PHE A 197 -4.36 -20.95 -11.73
N PHE A 198 -4.66 -19.71 -11.37
CA PHE A 198 -5.49 -18.84 -12.19
C PHE A 198 -4.68 -17.62 -12.65
N THR A 199 -4.92 -17.18 -13.88
CA THR A 199 -4.37 -15.93 -14.41
C THR A 199 -5.03 -14.71 -13.78
N ASN A 200 -6.28 -14.86 -13.33
CA ASN A 200 -7.04 -13.83 -12.63
C ASN A 200 -6.64 -13.79 -11.13
N SER A 201 -6.10 -12.67 -10.66
CA SER A 201 -5.68 -12.47 -9.27
C SER A 201 -6.84 -12.64 -8.27
N PHE A 202 -8.05 -12.16 -8.59
CA PHE A 202 -9.21 -12.36 -7.72
C PHE A 202 -9.57 -13.84 -7.54
N ALA A 203 -9.41 -14.66 -8.58
CA ALA A 203 -9.64 -16.09 -8.48
C ALA A 203 -8.58 -16.76 -7.57
N ASN A 204 -7.33 -16.32 -7.61
CA ASN A 204 -6.27 -16.80 -6.70
C ASN A 204 -6.53 -16.36 -5.26
N GLU A 205 -6.95 -15.12 -5.05
CA GLU A 205 -7.36 -14.62 -3.72
C GLU A 205 -8.55 -15.41 -3.17
N LEU A 206 -9.58 -15.67 -3.99
CA LEU A 206 -10.72 -16.52 -3.60
C LEU A 206 -10.32 -17.98 -3.35
N ALA A 207 -9.24 -18.46 -3.98
CA ALA A 207 -8.71 -19.80 -3.76
C ALA A 207 -7.87 -19.93 -2.48
N ASP A 208 -7.44 -18.83 -1.87
CA ASP A 208 -6.68 -18.86 -0.61
C ASP A 208 -7.62 -18.75 0.62
N ASN A 209 -7.04 -18.73 1.82
CA ASN A 209 -7.71 -18.65 3.11
C ASN A 209 -7.12 -17.51 3.94
N GLY A 210 -7.96 -16.60 4.47
CA GLY A 210 -7.52 -15.41 5.17
C GLY A 210 -6.67 -15.67 6.42
N TRP A 211 -6.99 -16.72 7.19
CA TRP A 211 -6.16 -17.13 8.34
C TRP A 211 -4.76 -17.56 7.91
N ARG A 212 -4.71 -18.34 6.83
CA ARG A 212 -3.45 -18.81 6.29
C ARG A 212 -2.61 -17.65 5.75
N SER A 213 -3.22 -16.78 4.95
CA SER A 213 -2.55 -15.61 4.37
C SER A 213 -2.04 -14.67 5.45
N PHE A 214 -2.82 -14.42 6.51
CA PHE A 214 -2.40 -13.61 7.65
C PHE A 214 -1.18 -14.21 8.38
N ILE A 215 -1.23 -15.50 8.72
CA ILE A 215 -0.10 -16.17 9.41
C ILE A 215 1.15 -16.20 8.51
N ALA A 216 0.98 -16.41 7.20
CA ALA A 216 2.09 -16.37 6.25
C ALA A 216 2.73 -14.98 6.19
N ALA A 217 1.91 -13.92 6.11
CA ALA A 217 2.36 -12.54 6.11
C ALA A 217 3.09 -12.16 7.42
N ALA A 218 2.55 -12.54 8.57
CA ALA A 218 3.17 -12.27 9.88
C ALA A 218 4.55 -12.92 10.06
N ARG A 219 4.77 -14.06 9.39
CA ARG A 219 6.07 -14.77 9.43
C ARG A 219 7.09 -14.27 8.42
N GLN A 220 6.64 -13.69 7.30
CA GLN A 220 7.48 -13.28 6.17
C GLN A 220 7.78 -11.78 6.18
N ASN A 221 7.79 -11.14 7.34
CA ASN A 221 7.88 -9.68 7.49
C ASN A 221 9.23 -9.06 7.04
N LYS A 222 10.19 -9.86 6.57
CA LYS A 222 11.45 -9.38 5.96
C LYS A 222 11.70 -10.15 4.67
N LEU A 223 11.54 -9.46 3.54
CA LEU A 223 11.88 -9.99 2.23
C LEU A 223 13.27 -9.47 1.84
N ASP A 224 14.26 -10.34 1.96
CA ASP A 224 15.61 -10.09 1.45
C ASP A 224 15.62 -10.33 -0.06
N TYR A 225 15.97 -9.28 -0.84
CA TYR A 225 15.97 -9.38 -2.30
C TYR A 225 16.91 -10.49 -2.79
N ARG A 226 18.14 -10.54 -2.29
CA ARG A 226 19.17 -11.48 -2.76
C ARG A 226 18.81 -12.93 -2.47
N GLN A 227 18.11 -13.17 -1.37
CA GLN A 227 17.70 -14.52 -0.97
C GLN A 227 16.53 -15.04 -1.83
N PHE A 228 15.55 -14.18 -2.13
CA PHE A 228 14.27 -14.63 -2.68
C PHE A 228 14.07 -14.34 -4.16
N TYR A 229 14.77 -13.35 -4.75
CA TYR A 229 14.55 -12.90 -6.12
C TYR A 229 15.67 -13.31 -7.07
N ALA A 230 15.45 -13.15 -8.36
CA ALA A 230 16.47 -13.38 -9.37
C ALA A 230 17.58 -12.34 -9.25
N THR A 231 18.83 -12.81 -9.34
CA THR A 231 20.04 -11.98 -9.19
C THR A 231 21.02 -12.22 -10.32
N ARG A 232 21.87 -11.21 -10.55
CA ARG A 232 23.06 -11.27 -11.41
C ARG A 232 24.31 -10.90 -10.60
N PRO A 233 25.52 -11.05 -11.12
CA PRO A 233 26.73 -10.59 -10.45
C PRO A 233 26.66 -9.11 -10.06
N ASP A 234 26.96 -8.79 -8.80
CA ASP A 234 26.77 -7.44 -8.24
C ASP A 234 27.51 -6.35 -9.04
N ALA A 235 28.72 -6.66 -9.51
CA ALA A 235 29.52 -5.70 -10.31
C ALA A 235 28.84 -5.34 -11.64
N GLU A 236 28.23 -6.33 -12.32
CA GLU A 236 27.50 -6.11 -13.56
C GLU A 236 26.23 -5.29 -13.31
N VAL A 237 25.48 -5.64 -12.24
CA VAL A 237 24.28 -4.94 -11.83
C VAL A 237 24.56 -3.46 -11.52
N MET A 238 25.63 -3.17 -10.78
CA MET A 238 26.01 -1.79 -10.46
C MET A 238 26.46 -1.00 -11.68
N ALA A 239 27.20 -1.63 -12.62
CA ALA A 239 27.58 -1.00 -13.88
C ALA A 239 26.37 -0.70 -14.76
N ASP A 240 25.42 -1.64 -14.86
CA ASP A 240 24.16 -1.45 -15.58
C ASP A 240 23.30 -0.37 -14.93
N LEU A 241 23.16 -0.38 -13.59
CA LEU A 241 22.40 0.65 -12.87
C LEU A 241 22.98 2.04 -13.11
N GLN A 242 24.29 2.19 -13.05
CA GLN A 242 24.99 3.45 -13.33
C GLN A 242 24.71 3.92 -14.77
N ARG A 243 24.74 3.03 -15.74
CA ARG A 243 24.40 3.34 -17.14
C ARG A 243 22.95 3.76 -17.30
N PHE A 244 22.01 3.07 -16.63
CA PHE A 244 20.56 3.32 -16.74
C PHE A 244 20.10 4.56 -15.96
N SER A 245 20.78 4.95 -14.91
CA SER A 245 20.50 6.18 -14.15
C SER A 245 20.90 7.47 -14.88
N GLY A 246 21.54 7.36 -16.05
CA GLY A 246 21.94 8.52 -16.86
C GLY A 246 23.19 9.24 -16.37
N HIS A 247 23.92 8.66 -15.41
CA HIS A 247 25.19 9.19 -14.92
C HIS A 247 26.23 9.18 -16.05
N GLY A 248 26.74 10.33 -16.39
CA GLY A 248 27.75 10.53 -17.46
C GLY A 248 27.22 11.07 -18.78
N GLN A 249 25.94 11.26 -18.98
CA GLN A 249 25.40 12.00 -20.12
C GLN A 249 25.17 13.47 -19.75
N VAL A 250 26.23 14.28 -19.84
CA VAL A 250 26.09 15.74 -19.83
C VAL A 250 25.46 16.14 -21.18
N SER A 251 24.15 16.18 -21.25
CA SER A 251 23.45 16.78 -22.36
C SER A 251 23.12 18.24 -22.03
N ALA A 252 23.34 19.11 -22.98
CA ALA A 252 23.02 20.53 -22.85
C ALA A 252 21.58 20.72 -22.36
N SER A 253 21.42 21.55 -21.34
CA SER A 253 20.16 21.86 -20.66
C SER A 253 19.00 22.07 -21.64
N ASN A 254 17.88 21.44 -21.39
CA ASN A 254 16.62 21.66 -22.10
C ASN A 254 15.98 22.96 -21.58
N THR A 255 16.71 24.08 -21.68
CA THR A 255 16.36 25.41 -21.19
C THR A 255 15.12 25.99 -21.87
N GLY A 256 14.62 25.38 -22.96
CA GLY A 256 13.42 25.82 -23.67
C GLY A 256 12.11 25.68 -22.86
N LEU A 257 12.10 24.95 -21.74
CA LEU A 257 10.94 24.84 -20.85
C LEU A 257 10.95 25.91 -19.73
N LEU A 258 12.10 26.52 -19.46
CA LEU A 258 12.18 27.68 -18.58
C LEU A 258 12.01 28.95 -19.40
N LYS A 259 11.19 29.88 -18.90
CA LYS A 259 11.00 31.19 -19.53
C LYS A 259 12.29 31.99 -19.43
N ALA A 260 12.99 32.19 -20.53
CA ALA A 260 14.28 32.90 -20.59
C ALA A 260 14.24 34.33 -20.00
N SER A 261 13.07 35.00 -20.05
CA SER A 261 12.86 36.36 -19.51
C SER A 261 12.72 36.40 -17.98
N HIS A 262 12.65 35.25 -17.33
CA HIS A 262 12.45 35.12 -15.88
C HIS A 262 13.41 34.08 -15.28
N ALA A 263 14.63 33.97 -15.82
CA ALA A 263 15.69 33.22 -15.13
C ALA A 263 15.77 33.79 -13.71
N PRO A 264 15.60 32.93 -12.66
CA PRO A 264 15.54 33.43 -11.30
C PRO A 264 16.83 34.19 -10.98
N SER A 265 16.71 35.46 -10.62
CA SER A 265 17.83 36.27 -10.10
C SER A 265 18.33 35.73 -8.75
N LYS A 266 17.55 34.84 -8.12
CA LYS A 266 17.79 34.10 -6.89
C LYS A 266 17.34 32.66 -7.08
N GLN A 267 17.93 31.73 -6.36
CA GLN A 267 17.49 30.33 -6.32
C GLN A 267 16.01 30.26 -5.94
N PRO A 268 15.13 29.58 -6.71
CA PRO A 268 13.71 29.52 -6.39
C PRO A 268 13.44 28.67 -5.17
N ASN A 269 12.37 28.96 -4.45
CA ASN A 269 11.81 28.00 -3.50
C ASN A 269 11.28 26.77 -4.23
N VAL A 270 11.21 25.65 -3.53
CA VAL A 270 10.65 24.41 -4.04
C VAL A 270 9.56 23.94 -3.08
N VAL A 271 8.38 23.64 -3.62
CA VAL A 271 7.24 23.13 -2.85
C VAL A 271 6.76 21.84 -3.52
N VAL A 272 6.93 20.72 -2.87
CA VAL A 272 6.40 19.41 -3.28
C VAL A 272 5.12 19.17 -2.49
N ILE A 273 3.98 19.12 -3.19
CA ILE A 273 2.68 18.78 -2.62
C ILE A 273 2.37 17.35 -2.99
N MET A 274 2.52 16.46 -2.04
CA MET A 274 2.20 15.05 -2.18
C MET A 274 0.76 14.82 -1.74
N MET A 275 -0.13 14.49 -2.70
CA MET A 275 -1.55 14.32 -2.48
C MET A 275 -1.89 12.86 -2.17
N GLU A 276 -2.54 12.64 -1.04
CA GLU A 276 -2.99 11.32 -0.59
C GLU A 276 -3.90 10.65 -1.62
N SER A 277 -3.53 9.46 -2.09
CA SER A 277 -4.35 8.55 -2.90
C SER A 277 -5.00 9.19 -4.15
N MET A 278 -4.36 10.19 -4.77
CA MET A 278 -4.90 10.90 -5.91
C MET A 278 -4.59 10.16 -7.23
N SER A 279 -5.52 9.33 -7.71
CA SER A 279 -5.36 8.66 -9.00
C SER A 279 -5.58 9.61 -10.17
N ALA A 280 -4.86 9.41 -11.28
CA ALA A 280 -5.10 10.13 -12.52
C ALA A 280 -6.54 9.95 -13.04
N GLU A 281 -7.17 8.80 -12.79
CA GLU A 281 -8.55 8.48 -13.19
C GLU A 281 -9.62 9.45 -12.66
N TYR A 282 -9.31 10.31 -11.68
CA TYR A 282 -10.25 11.31 -11.14
C TYR A 282 -10.23 12.62 -11.89
N MET A 283 -9.20 12.91 -12.68
CA MET A 283 -9.05 14.17 -13.39
C MET A 283 -9.72 14.14 -14.77
N GLU A 284 -10.37 15.27 -15.14
CA GLU A 284 -10.95 15.46 -16.49
C GLU A 284 -9.86 15.34 -17.57
N THR A 285 -8.67 15.84 -17.29
CA THR A 285 -7.49 15.75 -18.16
C THR A 285 -7.14 14.31 -18.57
N PHE A 286 -7.47 13.33 -17.75
CA PHE A 286 -7.29 11.90 -18.04
C PHE A 286 -8.60 11.18 -18.37
N GLY A 287 -9.67 11.92 -18.68
CA GLY A 287 -10.92 11.38 -19.21
C GLY A 287 -12.07 11.21 -18.21
N ASN A 288 -11.91 11.65 -16.94
CA ASN A 288 -13.01 11.68 -15.99
C ASN A 288 -14.04 12.74 -16.39
N LYS A 289 -15.35 12.41 -16.25
CA LYS A 289 -16.45 13.32 -16.63
C LYS A 289 -17.24 13.83 -15.42
N GLN A 290 -16.81 13.56 -14.20
CA GLN A 290 -17.53 13.93 -12.98
C GLN A 290 -17.28 15.37 -12.55
N GLY A 291 -16.25 16.04 -13.08
CA GLY A 291 -15.90 17.41 -12.74
C GLY A 291 -15.52 17.61 -11.25
N ILE A 292 -14.85 16.61 -10.66
CA ILE A 292 -14.49 16.63 -9.23
C ILE A 292 -13.09 17.19 -8.95
N THR A 293 -12.30 17.49 -9.99
CA THR A 293 -10.94 18.03 -9.86
C THR A 293 -10.70 19.31 -10.68
N PRO A 294 -11.60 20.32 -10.63
CA PRO A 294 -11.48 21.50 -11.50
C PRO A 294 -10.20 22.31 -11.28
N ASN A 295 -9.66 22.34 -10.05
CA ASN A 295 -8.44 23.08 -9.75
C ASN A 295 -7.20 22.38 -10.27
N LEU A 296 -7.09 21.06 -10.07
CA LEU A 296 -5.99 20.25 -10.62
C LEU A 296 -6.00 20.27 -12.15
N ASP A 297 -7.18 20.17 -12.77
CA ASP A 297 -7.30 20.24 -14.23
C ASP A 297 -6.90 21.61 -14.79
N ARG A 298 -7.19 22.71 -14.06
CA ARG A 298 -6.70 24.05 -14.40
C ARG A 298 -5.18 24.12 -14.27
N LEU A 299 -4.60 23.66 -13.15
CA LEU A 299 -3.16 23.66 -12.94
C LEU A 299 -2.43 22.79 -13.98
N ALA A 300 -3.03 21.68 -14.40
CA ALA A 300 -2.50 20.82 -15.47
C ALA A 300 -2.44 21.54 -16.83
N LYS A 301 -3.43 22.40 -17.14
CA LYS A 301 -3.44 23.21 -18.36
C LYS A 301 -2.45 24.38 -18.30
N GLU A 302 -2.22 24.93 -17.12
CA GLU A 302 -1.35 26.10 -16.89
C GLU A 302 0.10 25.75 -16.59
N GLY A 303 0.41 24.48 -16.33
CA GLY A 303 1.72 23.95 -15.91
C GLY A 303 2.33 22.95 -16.87
N LEU A 304 3.39 22.30 -16.41
CA LEU A 304 4.03 21.18 -17.07
C LEU A 304 3.38 19.88 -16.54
N LEU A 305 2.60 19.22 -17.36
CA LEU A 305 1.86 17.99 -17.03
C LEU A 305 2.62 16.76 -17.52
N PHE A 306 2.88 15.79 -16.63
CA PHE A 306 3.36 14.46 -17.01
C PHE A 306 2.17 13.52 -17.20
N THR A 307 1.92 13.12 -18.45
CA THR A 307 0.71 12.36 -18.80
C THR A 307 0.83 10.86 -18.55
N ARG A 308 2.07 10.33 -18.41
CA ARG A 308 2.36 8.91 -18.22
C ARG A 308 3.31 8.68 -17.04
N LEU A 309 2.96 9.24 -15.89
CA LEU A 309 3.71 9.01 -14.65
C LEU A 309 3.06 7.90 -13.81
N TYR A 310 3.91 7.01 -13.29
CA TYR A 310 3.46 5.87 -12.51
C TYR A 310 4.11 5.87 -11.11
N ALA A 311 3.27 5.65 -10.08
CA ALA A 311 3.71 5.50 -8.70
C ALA A 311 4.57 4.24 -8.55
N THR A 312 5.53 4.27 -7.62
CA THR A 312 6.39 3.12 -7.34
C THR A 312 5.70 2.03 -6.54
N GLY A 313 4.62 2.37 -5.85
CA GLY A 313 3.88 1.43 -5.02
C GLY A 313 2.45 1.85 -4.76
N THR A 314 1.84 1.21 -3.78
CA THR A 314 0.41 1.35 -3.46
C THR A 314 0.16 1.91 -2.05
N ARG A 315 1.18 2.52 -1.44
CA ARG A 315 1.16 3.07 -0.08
C ARG A 315 1.95 4.36 0.00
N THR A 316 1.52 5.26 0.89
CA THR A 316 2.14 6.56 1.16
C THR A 316 3.66 6.48 1.37
N VAL A 317 4.13 5.51 2.15
CA VAL A 317 5.57 5.31 2.41
C VAL A 317 6.38 5.02 1.15
N ARG A 318 5.78 4.45 0.09
CA ARG A 318 6.44 4.24 -1.21
C ARG A 318 6.54 5.53 -2.01
N GLY A 319 5.50 6.36 -1.97
CA GLY A 319 5.54 7.70 -2.54
C GLY A 319 6.58 8.58 -1.85
N LEU A 320 6.63 8.56 -0.51
CA LEU A 320 7.63 9.28 0.28
C LEU A 320 9.06 8.81 -0.04
N GLU A 321 9.29 7.49 -0.14
CA GLU A 321 10.57 6.91 -0.56
C GLU A 321 10.99 7.40 -1.95
N ALA A 322 10.05 7.37 -2.91
CA ALA A 322 10.29 7.77 -4.29
C ALA A 322 10.61 9.27 -4.41
N LEU A 323 9.86 10.14 -3.71
CA LEU A 323 9.99 11.60 -3.82
C LEU A 323 11.05 12.18 -2.89
N SER A 324 11.51 11.44 -1.89
CA SER A 324 12.62 11.88 -1.05
C SER A 324 13.97 11.30 -1.50
N ALA A 325 14.06 9.98 -1.72
CA ALA A 325 15.30 9.27 -1.98
C ALA A 325 15.50 8.84 -3.44
N ALA A 326 14.48 8.96 -4.29
CA ALA A 326 14.49 8.53 -5.70
C ALA A 326 14.98 7.08 -5.90
N LEU A 327 14.62 6.20 -5.00
CA LEU A 327 15.02 4.79 -5.02
C LEU A 327 13.99 3.92 -5.72
N PRO A 328 14.42 2.95 -6.55
CA PRO A 328 13.55 1.87 -6.99
C PRO A 328 12.93 1.14 -5.81
N PRO A 329 11.62 0.83 -5.85
CA PRO A 329 10.95 0.20 -4.72
C PRO A 329 11.48 -1.20 -4.47
N GLN A 330 11.75 -1.53 -3.20
CA GLN A 330 12.21 -2.85 -2.81
C GLN A 330 11.04 -3.74 -2.37
N PRO A 331 11.14 -5.06 -2.51
CA PRO A 331 10.18 -5.96 -1.85
C PRO A 331 10.16 -5.75 -0.34
N GLY A 332 8.98 -5.87 0.27
CA GLY A 332 8.82 -5.69 1.71
C GLY A 332 8.58 -4.24 2.11
N ALA A 333 9.12 -3.81 3.25
CA ALA A 333 8.90 -2.49 3.80
C ALA A 333 9.68 -1.39 3.06
N ALA A 334 9.05 -0.22 2.86
CA ALA A 334 9.73 0.98 2.34
C ALA A 334 10.80 1.46 3.32
N VAL A 335 11.84 2.11 2.80
CA VAL A 335 12.98 2.62 3.59
C VAL A 335 12.54 3.62 4.67
N VAL A 336 11.49 4.37 4.43
CA VAL A 336 10.89 5.29 5.42
C VAL A 336 10.56 4.59 6.75
N ARG A 337 10.18 3.32 6.69
CA ARG A 337 9.83 2.49 7.87
C ARG A 337 11.01 1.77 8.51
N TRP A 338 12.21 1.90 7.94
CA TRP A 338 13.37 1.22 8.50
C TRP A 338 13.84 1.94 9.78
N PRO A 339 14.09 1.21 10.86
CA PRO A 339 14.64 1.82 12.07
C PRO A 339 16.07 2.29 11.82
N ASN A 340 16.42 3.46 12.38
CA ASN A 340 17.78 3.99 12.41
C ASN A 340 18.43 4.22 11.04
N ILE A 341 17.65 4.54 9.99
CA ILE A 341 18.22 4.91 8.71
C ILE A 341 18.70 6.36 8.78
N THR A 342 19.99 6.56 8.55
CA THR A 342 20.63 7.88 8.56
C THR A 342 21.49 8.07 7.33
N ASN A 343 21.78 9.33 6.99
CA ASN A 343 22.70 9.69 5.90
C ASN A 343 22.31 9.09 4.55
N LEU A 344 21.01 8.94 4.31
CA LEU A 344 20.52 8.59 2.99
C LEU A 344 20.57 9.86 2.13
N ASN A 345 21.04 9.73 0.89
CA ASN A 345 20.89 10.82 -0.07
C ASN A 345 19.40 11.04 -0.37
N THR A 346 18.89 12.20 0.03
CA THR A 346 17.52 12.61 -0.23
C THR A 346 17.49 13.97 -0.94
N LEU A 347 16.36 14.28 -1.56
CA LEU A 347 16.15 15.62 -2.13
C LEU A 347 16.39 16.70 -1.07
N GLY A 348 15.91 16.49 0.16
CA GLY A 348 16.11 17.43 1.26
C GLY A 348 17.56 17.59 1.67
N SER A 349 18.30 16.49 1.90
CA SER A 349 19.73 16.59 2.25
C SER A 349 20.56 17.19 1.12
N THR A 350 20.22 16.89 -0.13
CA THR A 350 20.84 17.47 -1.33
C THR A 350 20.62 18.97 -1.42
N LEU A 351 19.39 19.44 -1.20
CA LEU A 351 19.05 20.86 -1.21
C LEU A 351 19.60 21.59 0.03
N ALA A 352 19.59 20.95 1.22
CA ALA A 352 20.19 21.51 2.43
C ALA A 352 21.69 21.82 2.25
N ALA A 353 22.45 20.90 1.63
CA ALA A 353 23.85 21.09 1.34
C ALA A 353 24.12 22.27 0.39
N ARG A 354 23.08 22.79 -0.29
CA ARG A 354 23.14 23.89 -1.25
C ARG A 354 22.43 25.17 -0.78
N GLY A 355 22.04 25.21 0.51
CA GLY A 355 21.51 26.41 1.16
C GLY A 355 19.99 26.53 1.18
N TRP A 356 19.24 25.50 0.78
CA TRP A 356 17.81 25.42 1.07
C TRP A 356 17.55 24.95 2.50
N GLU A 357 16.43 25.36 3.08
CA GLU A 357 15.93 24.82 4.35
C GLU A 357 14.82 23.80 4.08
N PRO A 358 15.09 22.50 4.22
CA PRO A 358 14.07 21.48 4.00
C PRO A 358 13.08 21.42 5.16
N ASN A 359 11.78 21.47 4.83
CA ASN A 359 10.69 21.32 5.76
C ASN A 359 9.79 20.15 5.30
N PHE A 360 9.53 19.17 6.16
CA PHE A 360 8.48 18.19 5.95
C PHE A 360 7.26 18.59 6.75
N ILE A 361 6.13 18.82 6.08
CA ILE A 361 4.90 19.30 6.70
C ILE A 361 3.79 18.28 6.46
N TYR A 362 3.26 17.70 7.53
CA TYR A 362 2.32 16.59 7.47
C TYR A 362 1.05 16.90 8.27
N GLY A 363 -0.13 16.70 7.63
CA GLY A 363 -1.42 16.90 8.30
C GLY A 363 -1.74 15.90 9.40
N GLY A 364 -1.07 14.75 9.44
CA GLY A 364 -1.29 13.68 10.41
C GLY A 364 -0.27 13.65 11.56
N TYR A 365 -0.25 12.55 12.30
CA TYR A 365 0.77 12.27 13.31
C TYR A 365 1.97 11.60 12.66
N GLY A 366 3.11 12.26 12.60
CA GLY A 366 4.30 11.77 11.91
C GLY A 366 5.00 10.57 12.59
N MET A 367 4.52 10.13 13.76
CA MET A 367 4.90 8.83 14.33
C MET A 367 4.35 7.68 13.49
N PHE A 368 3.22 7.88 12.80
CA PHE A 368 2.67 6.91 11.86
C PHE A 368 3.69 6.65 10.75
N ASP A 369 3.90 5.36 10.42
CA ASP A 369 4.85 4.92 9.40
C ASP A 369 6.28 5.48 9.57
N ASN A 370 6.67 5.89 10.79
CA ASN A 370 8.00 6.39 11.14
C ASN A 370 8.42 7.68 10.41
N MET A 371 7.47 8.48 9.91
CA MET A 371 7.74 9.64 9.06
C MET A 371 8.61 10.70 9.76
N ASN A 372 8.28 11.09 11.01
CA ASN A 372 9.06 12.09 11.74
C ASN A 372 10.52 11.68 11.87
N SER A 373 10.77 10.47 12.37
CA SER A 373 12.13 9.95 12.57
C SER A 373 12.91 9.85 11.26
N TYR A 374 12.26 9.43 10.18
CA TYR A 374 12.87 9.35 8.87
C TYR A 374 13.28 10.75 8.37
N PHE A 375 12.35 11.71 8.31
CA PHE A 375 12.65 13.02 7.74
C PHE A 375 13.63 13.82 8.61
N GLU A 376 13.50 13.79 9.94
CA GLU A 376 14.45 14.41 10.86
C GLU A 376 15.89 13.88 10.65
N SER A 377 16.03 12.56 10.45
CA SER A 377 17.34 11.94 10.20
C SER A 377 17.94 12.28 8.83
N GLN A 378 17.16 12.86 7.91
CA GLN A 378 17.56 13.27 6.56
C GLN A 378 17.62 14.80 6.40
N ALA A 379 17.91 15.54 7.47
CA ALA A 379 18.09 16.99 7.51
C ALA A 379 16.82 17.82 7.25
N TYR A 380 15.61 17.26 7.38
CA TYR A 380 14.39 18.05 7.32
C TYR A 380 13.99 18.55 8.71
N LYS A 381 13.49 19.77 8.75
CA LYS A 381 12.66 20.24 9.86
C LYS A 381 11.26 19.65 9.69
N VAL A 382 10.75 18.99 10.73
CA VAL A 382 9.43 18.35 10.69
C VAL A 382 8.39 19.21 11.39
N THR A 383 7.24 19.38 10.75
CA THR A 383 6.05 20.01 11.31
C THR A 383 4.86 19.07 11.09
N ASP A 384 4.53 18.25 12.07
CA ASP A 384 3.31 17.42 12.06
C ASP A 384 2.15 18.15 12.76
N ARG A 385 0.94 17.54 12.75
CA ARG A 385 -0.28 18.16 13.31
C ARG A 385 -0.14 18.66 14.77
N LYS A 386 0.77 18.11 15.57
CA LYS A 386 1.00 18.53 16.96
C LYS A 386 1.70 19.88 17.05
N LEU A 387 2.41 20.27 16.02
CA LEU A 387 3.22 21.48 15.94
C LEU A 387 2.53 22.60 15.16
N PHE A 388 1.28 22.40 14.72
CA PHE A 388 0.52 23.43 14.02
C PHE A 388 0.21 24.59 14.96
N GLN A 389 0.11 25.79 14.38
CA GLN A 389 -0.20 27.00 15.15
C GLN A 389 -1.50 26.83 15.94
N GLU A 390 -1.49 27.23 17.19
CA GLU A 390 -2.65 27.16 18.06
C GLU A 390 -3.85 27.91 17.47
N GLY A 391 -5.04 27.30 17.51
CA GLY A 391 -6.27 27.85 16.95
C GLY A 391 -6.43 27.73 15.43
N LEU A 392 -5.41 27.22 14.71
CA LEU A 392 -5.49 27.04 13.26
C LEU A 392 -6.40 25.88 12.86
N VAL A 393 -6.33 24.77 13.60
CA VAL A 393 -7.06 23.54 13.29
C VAL A 393 -8.49 23.64 13.82
N GLN A 394 -9.46 23.68 12.90
CA GLN A 394 -10.90 23.71 13.22
C GLN A 394 -11.61 22.39 12.90
N PHE A 395 -10.98 21.55 12.07
CA PHE A 395 -11.49 20.23 11.71
C PHE A 395 -10.34 19.24 11.54
N GLU A 396 -10.53 18.08 12.13
CA GLU A 396 -9.61 16.95 11.99
C GLU A 396 -10.35 15.61 12.10
N ASN A 397 -9.75 14.55 11.60
CA ASN A 397 -10.17 13.19 11.83
C ASN A 397 -8.99 12.34 12.34
N VAL A 398 -9.16 11.03 12.44
CA VAL A 398 -8.10 10.13 12.93
C VAL A 398 -6.80 10.24 12.14
N TRP A 399 -6.86 10.51 10.84
CA TRP A 399 -5.68 10.58 9.97
C TRP A 399 -4.96 11.92 10.01
N GLY A 400 -5.70 12.99 10.22
CA GLY A 400 -5.07 14.29 10.25
C GLY A 400 -6.05 15.45 10.24
N VAL A 401 -5.47 16.64 10.16
CA VAL A 401 -6.21 17.89 9.99
C VAL A 401 -6.73 17.98 8.56
N ALA A 402 -7.81 18.72 8.38
CA ALA A 402 -8.33 19.01 7.05
C ALA A 402 -7.25 19.70 6.18
N ASP A 403 -7.15 19.32 4.90
CA ASP A 403 -6.08 19.80 4.00
C ASP A 403 -6.03 21.33 3.89
N GLU A 404 -7.17 22.04 4.02
CA GLU A 404 -7.17 23.51 4.05
C GLU A 404 -6.35 24.07 5.24
N HIS A 405 -6.40 23.43 6.40
CA HIS A 405 -5.62 23.84 7.58
C HIS A 405 -4.13 23.43 7.45
N LEU A 406 -3.85 22.29 6.82
CA LEU A 406 -2.50 21.93 6.45
C LEU A 406 -1.87 23.01 5.56
N PHE A 407 -2.57 23.44 4.52
CA PHE A 407 -2.07 24.47 3.61
C PHE A 407 -1.96 25.85 4.28
N ASP A 408 -2.82 26.18 5.23
CA ASP A 408 -2.67 27.40 6.04
C ASP A 408 -1.37 27.36 6.86
N GLN A 409 -1.02 26.21 7.47
CA GLN A 409 0.24 26.03 8.18
C GLN A 409 1.45 26.12 7.23
N VAL A 410 1.33 25.59 6.01
CA VAL A 410 2.36 25.73 4.98
C VAL A 410 2.62 27.20 4.64
N LEU A 411 1.57 27.99 4.42
CA LEU A 411 1.69 29.42 4.14
C LEU A 411 2.38 30.17 5.28
N ILE A 412 2.03 29.87 6.53
CA ILE A 412 2.67 30.45 7.73
C ILE A 412 4.17 30.12 7.77
N ASN A 413 4.53 28.86 7.55
CA ASN A 413 5.93 28.42 7.54
C ASN A 413 6.72 29.09 6.41
N MET A 414 6.17 29.10 5.19
CA MET A 414 6.77 29.74 4.02
C MET A 414 6.99 31.25 4.24
N ASP A 415 5.96 31.98 4.71
CA ASP A 415 6.06 33.41 4.98
C ASP A 415 7.16 33.71 6.00
N LYS A 416 7.24 32.95 7.09
CA LYS A 416 8.25 33.08 8.14
C LYS A 416 9.66 32.85 7.61
N ASP A 417 9.87 31.75 6.91
CA ASP A 417 11.21 31.32 6.50
C ASP A 417 11.74 32.21 5.34
N VAL A 418 10.88 32.58 4.39
CA VAL A 418 11.24 33.51 3.32
C VAL A 418 11.51 34.92 3.86
N ALA A 419 10.71 35.42 4.81
CA ALA A 419 10.97 36.70 5.48
C ALA A 419 12.30 36.72 6.24
N ALA A 420 12.76 35.55 6.72
CA ALA A 420 14.08 35.38 7.32
C ALA A 420 15.23 35.27 6.26
N GLY A 421 14.93 35.45 4.97
CA GLY A 421 15.90 35.41 3.88
C GLY A 421 16.33 34.00 3.46
N LYS A 422 15.59 32.97 3.86
CA LYS A 422 15.90 31.58 3.54
C LYS A 422 15.35 31.18 2.17
N HIS A 423 16.04 30.27 1.49
CA HIS A 423 15.50 29.49 0.39
C HIS A 423 14.78 28.27 0.98
N VAL A 424 13.52 28.07 0.68
CA VAL A 424 12.69 27.04 1.31
C VAL A 424 12.52 25.85 0.37
N PHE A 425 12.69 24.65 0.91
CA PHE A 425 12.18 23.43 0.32
C PHE A 425 11.08 22.88 1.25
N ALA A 426 9.83 22.93 0.82
CA ALA A 426 8.70 22.34 1.56
C ALA A 426 8.25 21.05 0.90
N HIS A 427 8.24 19.95 1.65
CA HIS A 427 7.68 18.65 1.26
C HIS A 427 6.42 18.43 2.09
N ILE A 428 5.27 18.47 1.45
CA ILE A 428 3.95 18.49 2.08
C ILE A 428 3.26 17.16 1.81
N MET A 429 2.65 16.57 2.84
CA MET A 429 1.82 15.36 2.71
C MET A 429 0.40 15.64 3.18
N THR A 430 -0.60 15.48 2.30
CA THR A 430 -2.03 15.69 2.60
C THR A 430 -2.67 14.43 3.21
N THR A 431 -3.90 14.56 3.74
CA THR A 431 -4.59 13.45 4.44
C THR A 431 -6.07 13.32 4.08
N SER A 432 -6.72 14.37 3.57
CA SER A 432 -8.19 14.41 3.52
C SER A 432 -8.84 13.42 2.54
N ASN A 433 -8.09 12.93 1.53
CA ASN A 433 -8.57 11.89 0.62
C ASN A 433 -8.38 10.47 1.18
N HIS A 434 -8.18 10.33 2.49
CA HIS A 434 -8.20 9.04 3.17
C HIS A 434 -9.59 8.72 3.75
N ARG A 435 -9.96 7.43 3.83
CA ARG A 435 -11.18 7.01 4.56
C ARG A 435 -11.08 7.50 6.02
N PRO A 436 -12.11 8.08 6.63
CA PRO A 436 -13.56 8.04 6.29
C PRO A 436 -14.05 9.10 5.30
N PHE A 437 -13.18 9.83 4.59
CA PHE A 437 -13.53 10.88 3.62
C PHE A 437 -14.37 11.99 4.25
N THR A 438 -13.98 12.41 5.46
CA THR A 438 -14.63 13.49 6.19
C THR A 438 -13.86 14.81 6.02
N TYR A 439 -14.58 15.91 5.91
CA TYR A 439 -14.07 17.25 5.70
C TYR A 439 -15.07 18.29 6.23
N PRO A 440 -14.68 19.56 6.42
CA PRO A 440 -15.59 20.61 6.88
C PRO A 440 -16.79 20.81 5.97
N ASP A 441 -17.98 20.91 6.55
CA ASP A 441 -19.22 21.15 5.81
C ASP A 441 -19.20 22.49 5.05
N GLY A 442 -19.93 22.53 3.92
CA GLY A 442 -20.13 23.73 3.13
C GLY A 442 -18.93 24.19 2.30
N ARG A 443 -17.85 23.38 2.22
CA ARG A 443 -16.68 23.67 1.37
C ARG A 443 -16.89 23.28 -0.08
N ILE A 444 -17.63 22.22 -0.30
CA ILE A 444 -17.98 21.68 -1.61
C ILE A 444 -19.47 21.29 -1.64
N ASP A 445 -20.01 21.02 -2.81
CA ASP A 445 -21.41 20.63 -3.04
C ASP A 445 -21.73 19.17 -2.63
N ILE A 446 -20.73 18.38 -2.25
CA ILE A 446 -20.92 17.03 -1.71
C ILE A 446 -20.85 17.12 -0.18
N PRO A 447 -21.93 16.75 0.57
CA PRO A 447 -21.92 16.85 2.03
C PRO A 447 -21.00 15.78 2.66
N SER A 448 -20.37 16.14 3.79
CA SER A 448 -19.56 15.24 4.62
C SER A 448 -20.45 14.52 5.67
N PRO A 449 -20.22 13.23 5.99
CA PRO A 449 -19.26 12.31 5.37
C PRO A 449 -19.72 11.85 3.98
N ALA A 450 -18.76 11.64 3.08
CA ALA A 450 -19.03 11.22 1.72
C ALA A 450 -18.30 9.90 1.37
N LYS A 451 -18.47 9.46 0.11
CA LYS A 451 -17.60 8.46 -0.50
C LYS A 451 -16.29 9.13 -0.97
N ARG A 452 -15.41 8.34 -1.56
CA ARG A 452 -14.10 8.82 -2.04
C ARG A 452 -14.19 10.03 -2.96
N GLU A 453 -15.21 10.11 -3.82
CA GLU A 453 -15.41 11.26 -4.72
C GLU A 453 -15.52 12.58 -3.97
N GLY A 454 -16.15 12.58 -2.79
CA GLY A 454 -16.17 13.74 -1.91
C GLY A 454 -14.79 14.09 -1.34
N GLY A 455 -14.03 13.09 -0.89
CA GLY A 455 -12.65 13.27 -0.42
C GLY A 455 -11.73 13.84 -1.51
N VAL A 456 -11.81 13.31 -2.74
CA VAL A 456 -11.08 13.81 -3.91
C VAL A 456 -11.47 15.27 -4.21
N LYS A 457 -12.77 15.56 -4.27
CA LYS A 457 -13.24 16.91 -4.57
C LYS A 457 -12.86 17.92 -3.50
N TYR A 458 -12.86 17.50 -2.23
CA TYR A 458 -12.40 18.35 -1.14
C TYR A 458 -10.87 18.59 -1.19
N ALA A 459 -10.06 17.56 -1.49
CA ALA A 459 -8.63 17.74 -1.66
C ALA A 459 -8.32 18.70 -2.83
N ASP A 460 -9.06 18.62 -3.94
CA ASP A 460 -8.97 19.56 -5.06
C ASP A 460 -9.38 20.99 -4.66
N TYR A 461 -10.44 21.14 -3.87
CA TYR A 461 -10.84 22.44 -3.31
C TYR A 461 -9.73 23.03 -2.44
N ALA A 462 -9.16 22.23 -1.53
CA ALA A 462 -8.13 22.69 -0.61
C ALA A 462 -6.87 23.17 -1.35
N ILE A 463 -6.45 22.44 -2.39
CA ILE A 463 -5.31 22.86 -3.22
C ILE A 463 -5.63 24.11 -4.04
N GLY A 464 -6.85 24.22 -4.57
CA GLY A 464 -7.31 25.44 -5.26
C GLY A 464 -7.24 26.66 -4.35
N ARG A 465 -7.78 26.57 -3.13
CA ARG A 465 -7.71 27.60 -2.10
C ARG A 465 -6.26 27.96 -1.74
N PHE A 466 -5.39 26.97 -1.57
CA PHE A 466 -3.97 27.20 -1.32
C PHE A 466 -3.33 28.08 -2.40
N PHE A 467 -3.54 27.76 -3.68
CA PHE A 467 -2.96 28.53 -4.78
C PHE A 467 -3.54 29.95 -4.86
N GLU A 468 -4.83 30.15 -4.59
CA GLU A 468 -5.41 31.49 -4.56
C GLU A 468 -4.79 32.39 -3.46
N MET A 469 -4.48 31.80 -2.31
CA MET A 469 -3.79 32.52 -1.22
C MET A 469 -2.30 32.70 -1.51
N ALA A 470 -1.65 31.67 -2.03
CA ALA A 470 -0.21 31.69 -2.34
C ALA A 470 0.13 32.73 -3.43
N LYS A 471 -0.74 32.94 -4.44
CA LYS A 471 -0.57 33.93 -5.49
C LYS A 471 -0.43 35.37 -4.95
N GLN A 472 -0.91 35.63 -3.75
CA GLN A 472 -0.83 36.96 -3.10
C GLN A 472 0.49 37.14 -2.34
N LYS A 473 1.34 36.12 -2.27
CA LYS A 473 2.58 36.10 -1.49
C LYS A 473 3.77 36.57 -2.33
N PRO A 474 4.70 37.34 -1.76
CA PRO A 474 5.84 37.88 -2.48
C PRO A 474 6.81 36.81 -2.99
N TRP A 475 6.76 35.59 -2.42
CA TRP A 475 7.62 34.48 -2.81
C TRP A 475 7.02 33.61 -3.94
N PHE A 476 5.75 33.78 -4.28
CA PHE A 476 5.03 32.92 -5.21
C PHE A 476 5.70 32.85 -6.60
N ASP A 477 6.02 33.99 -7.17
CA ASP A 477 6.61 34.11 -8.52
C ASP A 477 8.02 33.50 -8.62
N ASN A 478 8.72 33.32 -7.48
CA ASN A 478 10.01 32.66 -7.38
C ASN A 478 9.92 31.27 -6.71
N THR A 479 8.85 30.53 -6.98
CA THR A 479 8.61 29.20 -6.41
C THR A 479 8.26 28.21 -7.50
N ILE A 480 8.86 27.01 -7.45
CA ILE A 480 8.49 25.85 -8.26
C ILE A 480 7.64 24.92 -7.40
N PHE A 481 6.40 24.70 -7.83
CA PHE A 481 5.47 23.77 -7.18
C PHE A 481 5.44 22.48 -7.98
N LEU A 482 5.71 21.34 -7.33
CA LEU A 482 5.42 20.00 -7.83
C LEU A 482 4.20 19.47 -7.10
N ILE A 483 3.10 19.25 -7.82
CA ILE A 483 1.89 18.61 -7.32
C ILE A 483 1.89 17.18 -7.85
N VAL A 484 1.88 16.19 -6.97
CA VAL A 484 1.97 14.77 -7.35
C VAL A 484 1.22 13.90 -6.35
N ALA A 485 0.63 12.80 -6.79
CA ALA A 485 0.07 11.83 -5.86
C ALA A 485 1.17 10.96 -5.24
N ASP A 486 0.93 10.48 -4.02
CA ASP A 486 1.77 9.46 -3.39
C ASP A 486 1.58 8.08 -4.03
N HIS A 487 0.33 7.67 -4.24
CA HIS A 487 -0.11 6.47 -4.95
C HIS A 487 -1.55 6.61 -5.45
N CYS A 488 -2.07 5.60 -6.13
CA CYS A 488 -3.48 5.56 -6.53
C CYS A 488 -4.41 5.17 -5.37
N ALA A 489 -5.68 5.53 -5.51
CA ALA A 489 -6.74 5.29 -4.54
C ALA A 489 -7.05 3.80 -4.29
N SER A 490 -6.73 2.92 -5.22
CA SER A 490 -6.91 1.47 -5.13
C SER A 490 -5.74 0.75 -5.77
N SER A 491 -5.40 -0.41 -5.23
CA SER A 491 -4.34 -1.28 -5.74
C SER A 491 -4.86 -2.56 -6.40
N SER A 492 -6.18 -2.75 -6.43
CA SER A 492 -6.79 -4.00 -6.88
C SER A 492 -6.96 -4.08 -8.39
N GLY A 493 -6.79 -5.27 -8.95
CA GLY A 493 -7.00 -5.56 -10.36
C GLY A 493 -6.89 -7.04 -10.68
N LYS A 494 -7.14 -7.41 -11.94
CA LYS A 494 -7.09 -8.79 -12.42
C LYS A 494 -5.67 -9.35 -12.50
N THR A 495 -4.69 -8.46 -12.62
CA THR A 495 -3.28 -8.80 -12.84
C THR A 495 -2.48 -8.67 -11.56
N LYS A 496 -1.29 -9.29 -11.50
CA LYS A 496 -0.40 -9.25 -10.31
C LYS A 496 0.04 -7.84 -9.96
N ILE A 497 0.27 -7.01 -10.96
CA ILE A 497 0.53 -5.58 -10.86
C ILE A 497 -0.42 -4.90 -11.86
N PRO A 498 -1.58 -4.41 -11.41
CA PRO A 498 -2.54 -3.75 -12.30
C PRO A 498 -2.04 -2.35 -12.65
N VAL A 499 -1.41 -2.20 -13.81
CA VAL A 499 -0.68 -0.99 -14.22
C VAL A 499 -1.53 0.27 -14.13
N PHE A 500 -2.82 0.20 -14.52
CA PHE A 500 -3.74 1.34 -14.41
C PHE A 500 -3.93 1.87 -12.98
N ARG A 501 -3.66 1.04 -11.96
CA ARG A 501 -3.73 1.40 -10.53
C ARG A 501 -2.43 2.02 -9.99
N TYR A 502 -1.50 2.33 -10.88
CA TYR A 502 -0.27 3.06 -10.57
C TYR A 502 -0.19 4.39 -11.31
N HIS A 503 -1.13 4.69 -12.20
CA HIS A 503 -1.15 5.93 -12.98
C HIS A 503 -1.57 7.10 -12.09
N ILE A 504 -0.62 8.00 -11.81
CA ILE A 504 -0.80 9.16 -10.94
C ILE A 504 -0.60 10.48 -11.71
N PRO A 505 -1.31 11.56 -11.34
CA PRO A 505 -1.03 12.87 -11.88
C PRO A 505 0.27 13.43 -11.31
N ALA A 506 1.03 14.15 -12.14
CA ALA A 506 2.08 15.04 -11.69
C ALA A 506 2.10 16.31 -12.53
N ILE A 507 2.18 17.46 -11.85
CA ILE A 507 2.14 18.78 -12.46
C ILE A 507 3.26 19.62 -11.83
N ILE A 508 4.12 20.21 -12.65
CA ILE A 508 5.02 21.27 -12.21
C ILE A 508 4.40 22.61 -12.59
N TYR A 509 4.07 23.40 -11.56
CA TYR A 509 3.44 24.69 -11.70
C TYR A 509 4.37 25.80 -11.20
N ALA A 510 4.75 26.68 -12.09
CA ALA A 510 5.57 27.86 -11.79
C ALA A 510 5.31 28.91 -12.91
N PRO A 511 4.23 29.68 -12.84
CA PRO A 511 3.72 30.43 -13.99
C PRO A 511 4.68 31.49 -14.53
N LYS A 512 5.64 31.97 -13.73
CA LYS A 512 6.69 32.90 -14.18
C LYS A 512 7.95 32.19 -14.69
N LEU A 513 8.17 30.96 -14.28
CA LEU A 513 9.42 30.23 -14.53
C LEU A 513 9.27 29.13 -15.60
N VAL A 514 8.09 28.50 -15.71
CA VAL A 514 7.87 27.31 -16.54
C VAL A 514 6.88 27.60 -17.66
N VAL A 515 7.14 27.04 -18.85
CA VAL A 515 6.21 27.09 -19.98
C VAL A 515 5.23 25.90 -19.86
N PRO A 516 3.91 26.10 -19.94
CA PRO A 516 2.94 25.02 -19.96
C PRO A 516 3.20 24.05 -21.10
N LYS A 517 3.24 22.75 -20.79
CA LYS A 517 3.48 21.67 -21.76
C LYS A 517 3.00 20.34 -21.21
N GLN A 518 2.60 19.42 -22.10
CA GLN A 518 2.41 18.02 -21.79
C GLN A 518 3.67 17.21 -22.14
N VAL A 519 4.04 16.29 -21.25
CA VAL A 519 5.18 15.38 -21.38
C VAL A 519 4.65 13.96 -21.35
N ASP A 520 4.72 13.27 -22.51
CA ASP A 520 4.15 11.93 -22.70
C ASP A 520 5.17 10.80 -22.51
N THR A 521 6.38 11.14 -22.06
CA THR A 521 7.40 10.14 -21.73
C THR A 521 6.94 9.27 -20.57
N LEU A 522 6.96 7.94 -20.75
CA LEU A 522 6.69 6.99 -19.67
C LEU A 522 7.74 7.17 -18.57
N ALA A 523 7.29 7.49 -17.37
CA ALA A 523 8.18 7.81 -16.26
C ALA A 523 7.74 7.16 -14.94
N SER A 524 8.70 6.93 -14.08
CA SER A 524 8.49 6.48 -12.71
C SER A 524 8.52 7.67 -11.76
N GLN A 525 7.79 7.58 -10.66
CA GLN A 525 7.74 8.61 -9.61
C GLN A 525 9.14 9.03 -9.10
N ILE A 526 10.12 8.11 -9.11
CA ILE A 526 11.51 8.41 -8.72
C ILE A 526 12.21 9.39 -9.66
N ASP A 527 11.70 9.60 -10.87
CA ASP A 527 12.30 10.46 -11.89
C ASP A 527 12.01 11.96 -11.63
N LEU A 528 11.02 12.24 -10.80
CA LEU A 528 10.66 13.62 -10.45
C LEU A 528 11.76 14.35 -9.65
N VAL A 529 12.52 13.63 -8.82
CA VAL A 529 13.61 14.22 -8.02
C VAL A 529 14.73 14.73 -8.92
N PRO A 530 15.37 13.93 -9.81
CA PRO A 530 16.38 14.44 -10.72
C PRO A 530 15.80 15.46 -11.73
N THR A 531 14.53 15.36 -12.11
CA THR A 531 13.88 16.38 -12.94
C THR A 531 13.81 17.74 -12.24
N LEU A 532 13.43 17.78 -10.95
CA LEU A 532 13.44 19.02 -10.16
C LEU A 532 14.85 19.57 -10.01
N LEU A 533 15.85 18.73 -9.70
CA LEU A 533 17.23 19.15 -9.56
C LEU A 533 17.77 19.74 -10.86
N ALA A 534 17.46 19.13 -12.01
CA ALA A 534 17.83 19.66 -13.32
C ALA A 534 17.20 21.03 -13.59
N MET A 535 15.92 21.23 -13.22
CA MET A 535 15.24 22.52 -13.34
C MET A 535 15.85 23.61 -12.43
N LEU A 536 16.47 23.22 -11.32
CA LEU A 536 17.19 24.13 -10.42
C LEU A 536 18.65 24.40 -10.88
N GLY A 537 19.09 23.77 -11.99
CA GLY A 537 20.48 23.85 -12.43
C GLY A 537 21.45 23.08 -11.53
N LEU A 538 20.97 22.12 -10.77
CA LEU A 538 21.73 21.28 -9.84
C LEU A 538 21.99 19.88 -10.42
N GLU A 539 22.21 19.82 -11.72
CA GLU A 539 22.53 18.56 -12.42
C GLU A 539 23.89 17.99 -11.97
N GLY A 540 24.03 16.68 -12.05
CA GLY A 540 25.29 15.99 -11.74
C GLY A 540 25.42 15.52 -10.29
N ASP A 541 24.32 15.53 -9.53
CA ASP A 541 24.26 14.80 -8.27
C ASP A 541 24.04 13.31 -8.56
N ASP A 542 25.16 12.58 -8.67
CA ASP A 542 25.23 11.21 -9.18
C ASP A 542 24.68 10.15 -8.21
N HIS A 543 23.81 10.56 -7.27
CA HIS A 543 23.37 9.71 -6.17
C HIS A 543 21.95 9.15 -6.35
N PHE A 544 21.19 9.66 -7.31
CA PHE A 544 19.80 9.24 -7.54
C PHE A 544 19.67 8.26 -8.70
N VAL A 545 18.86 7.21 -8.53
CA VAL A 545 18.63 6.19 -9.57
C VAL A 545 17.62 6.68 -10.62
N GLY A 546 16.77 7.63 -10.26
CA GLY A 546 15.85 8.27 -11.20
C GLY A 546 16.59 9.05 -12.32
N ARG A 547 15.84 9.42 -13.36
CA ARG A 547 16.36 10.19 -14.52
C ARG A 547 15.57 11.46 -14.72
N ASP A 548 16.19 12.50 -15.27
CA ASP A 548 15.47 13.68 -15.72
C ASP A 548 14.50 13.33 -16.88
N ILE A 549 13.19 13.42 -16.60
CA ILE A 549 12.14 13.07 -17.56
C ILE A 549 12.20 13.96 -18.80
N LEU A 550 12.61 15.22 -18.64
CA LEU A 550 12.63 16.22 -19.71
C LEU A 550 13.76 15.97 -20.72
N LYS A 551 14.80 15.22 -20.30
CA LYS A 551 15.92 14.81 -21.14
C LYS A 551 15.83 13.36 -21.62
N MET A 552 14.97 12.57 -21.00
CA MET A 552 14.82 11.14 -21.31
C MET A 552 14.13 10.96 -22.66
N PRO A 553 14.77 10.29 -23.65
CA PRO A 553 14.11 9.95 -24.91
C PRO A 553 12.83 9.11 -24.64
N PRO A 554 11.73 9.35 -25.38
CA PRO A 554 10.47 8.63 -25.15
C PRO A 554 10.59 7.11 -25.19
N GLU A 555 11.47 6.56 -26.05
CA GLU A 555 11.74 5.12 -26.19
C GLU A 555 12.53 4.53 -25.01
N GLU A 556 13.18 5.35 -24.22
CA GLU A 556 13.88 4.96 -22.99
C GLU A 556 12.99 5.07 -21.74
N GLY A 557 11.78 5.59 -21.93
CA GLY A 557 10.80 5.74 -20.86
C GLY A 557 10.47 4.40 -20.20
N ARG A 558 10.42 4.41 -18.86
CA ARG A 558 10.13 3.22 -18.08
C ARG A 558 9.45 3.58 -16.77
N ALA A 559 8.74 2.61 -16.14
CA ALA A 559 8.23 2.74 -14.80
C ALA A 559 8.63 1.54 -13.93
N LEU A 560 8.87 1.82 -12.65
CA LEU A 560 9.26 0.85 -11.63
C LEU A 560 8.11 0.75 -10.64
N LEU A 561 7.48 -0.42 -10.59
CA LEU A 561 6.25 -0.67 -9.86
C LEU A 561 6.49 -1.72 -8.78
N SER A 562 5.78 -1.63 -7.67
CA SER A 562 5.84 -2.69 -6.66
C SER A 562 4.48 -2.94 -6.00
N THR A 563 4.22 -4.21 -5.74
CA THR A 563 3.39 -4.63 -4.63
C THR A 563 4.31 -4.94 -3.44
N TYR A 564 3.79 -5.52 -2.36
CA TYR A 564 4.68 -5.91 -1.24
C TYR A 564 5.68 -7.02 -1.61
N GLN A 565 5.29 -7.94 -2.50
CA GLN A 565 6.11 -9.10 -2.87
C GLN A 565 6.62 -9.07 -4.30
N ASN A 566 5.93 -8.39 -5.20
CA ASN A 566 6.27 -8.37 -6.61
C ASN A 566 6.85 -7.01 -6.97
N VAL A 567 7.90 -7.01 -7.79
CA VAL A 567 8.43 -5.79 -8.39
C VAL A 567 8.34 -5.90 -9.90
N GLY A 568 7.88 -4.83 -10.54
CA GLY A 568 7.58 -4.77 -11.98
C GLY A 568 8.39 -3.69 -12.68
N TYR A 569 8.99 -4.04 -13.80
CA TYR A 569 9.67 -3.15 -14.72
C TYR A 569 8.83 -3.01 -15.99
N LEU A 570 8.23 -1.85 -16.17
CA LEU A 570 7.39 -1.51 -17.32
C LEU A 570 8.18 -0.67 -18.32
N LYS A 571 8.24 -1.11 -19.59
CA LYS A 571 8.84 -0.36 -20.70
C LYS A 571 8.03 -0.60 -21.98
N GLY A 572 7.58 0.49 -22.61
CA GLY A 572 6.64 0.39 -23.70
C GLY A 572 5.31 -0.23 -23.26
N ASP A 573 4.95 -1.38 -23.84
CA ASP A 573 3.78 -2.20 -23.49
C ASP A 573 4.15 -3.50 -22.75
N LEU A 574 5.43 -3.72 -22.47
CA LEU A 574 5.92 -4.92 -21.78
C LEU A 574 6.23 -4.63 -20.32
N MET A 575 5.84 -5.55 -19.44
CA MET A 575 6.16 -5.51 -18.01
C MET A 575 6.80 -6.83 -17.57
N THR A 576 8.06 -6.76 -17.11
CA THR A 576 8.75 -7.88 -16.46
C THR A 576 8.52 -7.82 -14.97
N VAL A 577 7.99 -8.88 -14.38
CA VAL A 577 7.69 -9.01 -12.96
C VAL A 577 8.65 -10.00 -12.31
N LEU A 578 9.43 -9.52 -11.35
CA LEU A 578 10.29 -10.35 -10.50
C LEU A 578 9.52 -10.69 -9.22
N GLN A 579 9.53 -11.98 -8.86
CA GLN A 579 8.73 -12.53 -7.79
C GLN A 579 9.60 -13.39 -6.84
N PRO A 580 9.13 -13.67 -5.61
CA PRO A 580 9.79 -14.63 -4.73
C PRO A 580 10.04 -15.97 -5.41
N LYS A 581 11.04 -16.72 -4.92
CA LYS A 581 11.54 -17.98 -5.49
C LYS A 581 12.20 -17.80 -6.86
N ARG A 582 12.74 -16.63 -7.14
CA ARG A 582 13.43 -16.28 -8.38
C ARG A 582 12.56 -16.46 -9.62
N LYS A 583 11.22 -16.37 -9.46
CA LYS A 583 10.28 -16.45 -10.56
C LYS A 583 10.29 -15.15 -11.35
N ILE A 584 10.31 -15.25 -12.68
CA ILE A 584 10.29 -14.13 -13.62
C ILE A 584 9.17 -14.39 -14.62
N GLU A 585 8.32 -13.41 -14.82
CA GLU A 585 7.25 -13.45 -15.81
C GLU A 585 7.20 -12.12 -16.56
N THR A 586 7.01 -12.17 -17.88
CA THR A 586 6.83 -10.98 -18.71
C THR A 586 5.40 -10.96 -19.26
N PHE A 587 4.78 -9.79 -19.19
CA PHE A 587 3.42 -9.57 -19.63
C PHE A 587 3.37 -8.45 -20.67
N ARG A 588 2.54 -8.63 -21.69
CA ARG A 588 2.10 -7.53 -22.55
C ARG A 588 0.88 -6.89 -21.90
N ILE A 589 0.95 -5.59 -21.71
CA ILE A 589 -0.07 -4.79 -21.03
C ILE A 589 -0.96 -4.12 -22.09
N SER A 590 -2.28 -4.15 -21.87
CA SER A 590 -3.23 -3.44 -22.71
C SER A 590 -3.02 -1.91 -22.62
N ALA A 591 -3.47 -1.18 -23.65
CA ALA A 591 -3.30 0.27 -23.71
C ALA A 591 -3.94 1.02 -22.52
N ASP A 592 -5.01 0.47 -21.94
CA ASP A 592 -5.67 1.00 -20.75
C ASP A 592 -5.06 0.49 -19.42
N GLY A 593 -4.04 -0.36 -19.48
CA GLY A 593 -3.34 -0.91 -18.31
C GLY A 593 -4.13 -1.96 -17.50
N LYS A 594 -5.33 -2.37 -17.95
CA LYS A 594 -6.25 -3.23 -17.19
C LYS A 594 -6.04 -4.72 -17.42
N GLU A 595 -5.56 -5.09 -18.58
CA GLU A 595 -5.33 -6.49 -18.96
C GLU A 595 -3.84 -6.76 -19.16
N ALA A 596 -3.42 -7.99 -18.89
CA ALA A 596 -2.05 -8.44 -19.08
C ALA A 596 -2.04 -9.85 -19.68
N GLN A 597 -1.32 -10.02 -20.76
CA GLN A 597 -1.13 -11.30 -21.42
C GLN A 597 0.30 -11.79 -21.16
N LEU A 598 0.42 -13.00 -20.63
CA LEU A 598 1.73 -13.63 -20.43
C LEU A 598 2.42 -13.85 -21.80
N VAL A 599 3.66 -13.42 -21.89
CA VAL A 599 4.52 -13.59 -23.09
C VAL A 599 5.86 -14.19 -22.69
N PRO A 600 6.66 -14.73 -23.64
CA PRO A 600 8.01 -15.18 -23.34
C PRO A 600 8.86 -14.07 -22.72
N ASN A 601 9.73 -14.44 -21.76
CA ASN A 601 10.65 -13.50 -21.14
C ASN A 601 11.70 -13.02 -22.15
N GLU A 602 11.90 -11.71 -22.22
CA GLU A 602 12.99 -11.09 -22.95
C GLU A 602 14.19 -10.90 -22.03
N GLN A 603 15.37 -11.43 -22.41
CA GLN A 603 16.56 -11.37 -21.56
C GLN A 603 16.97 -9.92 -21.23
N LYS A 604 16.91 -9.02 -22.20
CA LYS A 604 17.24 -7.60 -22.01
C LYS A 604 16.33 -6.94 -20.96
N MET A 605 15.01 -7.15 -21.07
CA MET A 605 14.04 -6.61 -20.10
C MET A 605 14.28 -7.20 -18.69
N THR A 606 14.61 -8.49 -18.64
CA THR A 606 14.94 -9.17 -17.37
C THR A 606 16.20 -8.59 -16.73
N ASP A 607 17.24 -8.37 -17.53
CA ASP A 607 18.50 -7.80 -17.04
C ASP A 607 18.34 -6.35 -16.56
N GLU A 608 17.57 -5.54 -17.29
CA GLU A 608 17.22 -4.17 -16.88
C GLU A 608 16.42 -4.18 -15.58
N ALA A 609 15.42 -5.05 -15.42
CA ALA A 609 14.64 -5.20 -14.19
C ALA A 609 15.52 -5.58 -13.00
N ILE A 610 16.38 -6.60 -13.16
CA ILE A 610 17.30 -7.03 -12.11
C ILE A 610 18.26 -5.90 -11.75
N ALA A 611 18.79 -5.16 -12.73
CA ALA A 611 19.71 -4.06 -12.47
C ALA A 611 19.07 -2.96 -11.59
N TYR A 612 17.83 -2.57 -11.85
CA TYR A 612 17.14 -1.59 -11.00
C TYR A 612 16.86 -2.10 -9.60
N PHE A 613 16.28 -3.29 -9.46
CA PHE A 613 15.81 -3.78 -8.15
C PHE A 613 16.93 -4.37 -7.29
N GLN A 614 17.84 -5.17 -7.86
CA GLN A 614 19.03 -5.64 -7.13
C GLN A 614 19.98 -4.49 -6.83
N GLY A 615 20.18 -3.57 -7.78
CA GLY A 615 21.04 -2.43 -7.58
C GLY A 615 20.57 -1.53 -6.44
N ALA A 616 19.26 -1.26 -6.35
CA ALA A 616 18.69 -0.53 -5.22
C ALA A 616 18.89 -1.30 -3.90
N ALA A 617 18.73 -2.63 -3.89
CA ALA A 617 19.01 -3.43 -2.69
C ALA A 617 20.47 -3.29 -2.25
N LEU A 618 21.43 -3.35 -3.19
CA LEU A 618 22.87 -3.17 -2.91
C LEU A 618 23.20 -1.77 -2.38
N LEU A 619 22.55 -0.72 -2.91
CA LEU A 619 22.70 0.64 -2.38
C LEU A 619 22.19 0.72 -0.93
N MET A 620 21.09 0.06 -0.63
CA MET A 620 20.48 0.07 0.71
C MET A 620 21.22 -0.79 1.73
N GLU A 621 21.87 -1.91 1.32
CA GLU A 621 22.71 -2.73 2.20
C GLU A 621 23.83 -1.89 2.85
N LYS A 622 24.46 -1.00 2.10
CA LYS A 622 25.52 -0.10 2.62
C LYS A 622 25.04 0.84 3.74
N HIS A 623 23.76 1.27 3.67
CA HIS A 623 23.15 2.12 4.70
C HIS A 623 22.61 1.33 5.90
N GLY A 624 22.15 0.09 5.68
CA GLY A 624 21.69 -0.80 6.74
C GLY A 624 22.78 -1.41 7.61
N GLU A 625 24.00 -1.56 7.07
CA GLU A 625 25.16 -2.06 7.83
C GLU A 625 25.74 -1.02 8.79
N SER A 626 25.69 0.27 8.45
CA SER A 626 26.10 1.34 9.36
C SER A 626 25.22 1.44 10.62
N GLY A 627 23.95 1.00 10.54
CA GLY A 627 23.03 0.91 11.70
C GLY A 627 23.23 -0.33 12.58
N ARG A 628 23.88 -1.40 12.09
CA ARG A 628 24.15 -2.63 12.87
C ARG A 628 25.42 -2.56 13.73
N GLY A 629 26.30 -1.60 13.46
CA GLY A 629 27.61 -1.47 14.13
C GLY A 629 27.61 -0.81 15.51
N SER A 630 26.48 -0.20 15.96
CA SER A 630 26.42 0.54 17.24
C SER A 630 25.62 -0.14 18.35
N GLY A 631 25.24 -1.41 18.17
CA GLY A 631 24.48 -2.19 19.14
C GLY A 631 25.16 -3.51 19.49
N ARG A 632 26.36 -3.46 20.10
CA ARG A 632 26.95 -4.55 20.90
C ARG A 632 27.30 -4.04 22.28
#